data_d378c7aaced8af38580aa44fe2536ec9
#
_entry.id   d378c7aaced8af38580aa44fe2536ec9
#
_cell.length_a   1.000
_cell.length_b   1.000
_cell.length_c   1.000
_cell.angle_alpha   90.00
_cell.angle_beta   90.00
_cell.angle_gamma   90.00
#
_symmetry.space_group_name_H-M   'P 1'
#
loop_
_entity.id
_entity.type
_entity.pdbx_description
1 polymer ?
#
loop_
_entity_poly.entity_id
_entity_poly.type
_entity_poly.pdbx_seq_one_letter_code
_entity_poly.pdbx_strand_id
1 'polypeptide(L)'
;MNFEDLQKAWQSQDATTQVTINAGVLMKEVRHNQRQFLGTIFWRDVREVGTAAFLTWLFFHWGLRDHDWSLDLLAMGCFFVGSFIVVDRLLQYRHRPKMNDSLQACVESSLSQVNHQIWLLKNVFWWYSLPIDIGLGAFIARQFWQERHASSAVIAGLICYALFCAGTGWFIYWLNQFAVRKSLAPRKQELETLLTETGSMPVKSETKNPTMKMTILLSVLLVAVLTAGVLVASTSPIPNGSPDSSLDAIRKKNNLPALAVVVVKDGQICDRAAVGVRKWGDATPVTTNDIFHIGSCTKSMTATLTAMFIEAGKLNWTTTIADVFPELKGKMDQQYEAVTVEQLLHHRGGVPGEPPADAWKQAWKETGTPTQQRREFIEAVLSQPPEAAPGTKMIYSNQGYAIIGAMLEKITGQDYETLITEKLFQPLHMDTAGFGPPGTTDKVDQPWGHLRKLFLTIPVQLDNPPAIASAGRVHCSLDDLARFVMLHLQRNATNGLLKPETLARLHTPTAGGDYACGWVVLQRDWAGGTTLMHNGSNTMWYIVMWLAPEKNFAVIAATNIAGAGAEQGCDDACVAMIHKWLPN
;
A
#
# COMPACT_ATOMS: atom_id res chain seq x y z
N MET A 1 -19.89 13.35 39.79
CA MET A 1 -19.49 14.71 40.18
C MET A 1 -18.02 14.82 39.83
N ASN A 2 -17.63 15.68 38.90
CA ASN A 2 -16.22 15.84 38.53
C ASN A 2 -15.57 16.89 39.45
N PHE A 3 -14.24 17.03 39.39
CA PHE A 3 -13.48 17.91 40.27
C PHE A 3 -13.89 19.39 40.18
N GLU A 4 -14.28 19.86 38.97
CA GLU A 4 -14.76 21.22 38.77
C GLU A 4 -16.10 21.51 39.49
N ASP A 5 -16.97 20.50 39.58
CA ASP A 5 -18.24 20.63 40.30
C ASP A 5 -18.01 20.71 41.84
N LEU A 6 -17.00 19.99 42.31
CA LEU A 6 -16.57 20.06 43.73
C LEU A 6 -15.89 21.40 44.05
N GLN A 7 -15.07 21.93 43.14
CA GLN A 7 -14.40 23.20 43.28
C GLN A 7 -15.39 24.39 43.24
N LYS A 8 -16.40 24.34 42.39
CA LYS A 8 -17.49 25.34 42.39
C LYS A 8 -18.36 25.28 43.63
N ALA A 9 -18.68 24.08 44.13
CA ALA A 9 -19.43 23.90 45.37
C ALA A 9 -18.64 24.41 46.59
N TRP A 10 -17.30 24.24 46.60
CA TRP A 10 -16.42 24.74 47.65
C TRP A 10 -16.28 26.29 47.63
N GLN A 11 -16.17 26.89 46.44
CA GLN A 11 -16.08 28.35 46.29
C GLN A 11 -17.39 29.10 46.56
N SER A 12 -18.51 28.41 46.59
CA SER A 12 -19.83 28.98 46.86
C SER A 12 -20.27 28.91 48.32
N GLN A 13 -19.42 28.40 49.25
CA GLN A 13 -19.79 28.25 50.65
C GLN A 13 -19.32 29.43 51.52
N ASP A 14 -20.23 29.93 52.38
CA ASP A 14 -19.93 30.96 53.36
C ASP A 14 -18.90 30.47 54.40
N ALA A 15 -18.09 31.41 54.93
CA ALA A 15 -16.91 31.19 55.80
C ALA A 15 -17.16 30.47 57.13
N THR A 16 -18.38 29.98 57.40
CA THR A 16 -18.78 29.35 58.67
C THR A 16 -18.99 27.84 58.59
N THR A 17 -18.89 27.19 57.44
CA THR A 17 -19.09 25.75 57.30
C THR A 17 -17.75 25.05 57.05
N GLN A 18 -17.12 24.51 58.08
CA GLN A 18 -15.96 23.61 57.92
C GLN A 18 -16.44 22.29 57.29
N VAL A 19 -16.18 22.11 56.00
CA VAL A 19 -16.37 20.81 55.33
C VAL A 19 -15.22 19.90 55.76
N THR A 20 -15.50 18.92 56.58
CA THR A 20 -14.56 17.83 56.89
C THR A 20 -14.42 16.96 55.65
N ILE A 21 -13.39 17.19 54.83
CA ILE A 21 -13.03 16.32 53.71
C ILE A 21 -12.74 14.93 54.30
N ASN A 22 -13.53 13.93 53.93
CA ASN A 22 -13.28 12.56 54.34
C ASN A 22 -11.96 12.08 53.71
N ALA A 23 -10.89 12.10 54.50
CA ALA A 23 -9.53 11.71 54.07
C ALA A 23 -9.50 10.33 53.39
N GLY A 24 -10.44 9.44 53.75
CA GLY A 24 -10.56 8.12 53.12
C GLY A 24 -11.06 8.16 51.67
N VAL A 25 -11.96 9.11 51.33
CA VAL A 25 -12.48 9.29 49.98
C VAL A 25 -11.39 9.88 49.10
N LEU A 26 -10.70 10.92 49.56
CA LEU A 26 -9.60 11.57 48.88
C LEU A 26 -8.43 10.59 48.61
N MET A 27 -8.08 9.77 49.61
CA MET A 27 -7.07 8.71 49.49
C MET A 27 -7.45 7.68 48.40
N LYS A 28 -8.73 7.28 48.31
CA LYS A 28 -9.21 6.32 47.31
C LYS A 28 -9.12 6.91 45.90
N GLU A 29 -9.43 8.19 45.73
CA GLU A 29 -9.37 8.89 44.45
C GLU A 29 -7.93 9.12 43.99
N VAL A 30 -7.03 9.59 44.85
CA VAL A 30 -5.60 9.72 44.55
C VAL A 30 -5.00 8.39 44.10
N ARG A 31 -5.33 7.29 44.79
CA ARG A 31 -4.87 5.93 44.41
C ARG A 31 -5.47 5.45 43.08
N HIS A 32 -6.74 5.76 42.83
CA HIS A 32 -7.39 5.41 41.56
C HIS A 32 -6.72 6.11 40.38
N ASN A 33 -6.53 7.43 40.45
CA ASN A 33 -5.89 8.27 39.46
C ASN A 33 -4.42 7.88 39.24
N GLN A 34 -3.71 7.48 40.29
CA GLN A 34 -2.35 6.97 40.22
C GLN A 34 -2.28 5.61 39.47
N ARG A 35 -3.23 4.69 39.74
CA ARG A 35 -3.30 3.40 39.05
C ARG A 35 -3.56 3.57 37.53
N GLN A 36 -4.48 4.45 37.16
CA GLN A 36 -4.75 4.75 35.75
C GLN A 36 -3.53 5.34 35.05
N PHE A 37 -2.86 6.29 35.72
CA PHE A 37 -1.63 6.89 35.17
C PHE A 37 -0.51 5.87 35.00
N LEU A 38 -0.27 5.02 35.98
CA LEU A 38 0.72 3.94 35.89
C LEU A 38 0.35 2.90 34.81
N GLY A 39 -0.94 2.60 34.65
CA GLY A 39 -1.43 1.72 33.59
C GLY A 39 -1.15 2.26 32.17
N THR A 40 -1.39 3.55 31.95
CA THR A 40 -1.08 4.22 30.69
C THR A 40 0.41 4.17 30.37
N ILE A 41 1.26 4.44 31.39
CA ILE A 41 2.73 4.36 31.22
C ILE A 41 3.16 2.91 30.93
N PHE A 42 2.63 1.93 31.63
CA PHE A 42 2.96 0.52 31.46
C PHE A 42 2.68 0.05 30.02
N TRP A 43 1.49 0.32 29.48
CA TRP A 43 1.15 -0.08 28.12
C TRP A 43 1.96 0.64 27.03
N ARG A 44 2.32 1.91 27.28
CA ARG A 44 3.27 2.62 26.42
C ARG A 44 4.63 1.91 26.41
N ASP A 45 5.18 1.61 27.60
CA ASP A 45 6.50 1.01 27.74
C ASP A 45 6.54 -0.42 27.17
N VAL A 46 5.50 -1.22 27.33
CA VAL A 46 5.37 -2.56 26.71
C VAL A 46 5.46 -2.46 25.20
N ARG A 47 4.75 -1.49 24.60
CA ARG A 47 4.77 -1.27 23.17
C ARG A 47 6.15 -0.82 22.68
N GLU A 48 6.78 0.13 23.36
CA GLU A 48 8.10 0.66 22.99
C GLU A 48 9.20 -0.40 23.14
N VAL A 49 9.22 -1.14 24.25
CA VAL A 49 10.19 -2.24 24.47
C VAL A 49 9.97 -3.37 23.47
N GLY A 50 8.70 -3.74 23.20
CA GLY A 50 8.38 -4.75 22.20
C GLY A 50 8.84 -4.36 20.79
N THR A 51 8.61 -3.09 20.41
CA THR A 51 9.08 -2.55 19.13
C THR A 51 10.61 -2.52 19.06
N ALA A 52 11.27 -2.06 20.13
CA ALA A 52 12.73 -2.01 20.19
C ALA A 52 13.36 -3.41 20.11
N ALA A 53 12.80 -4.40 20.82
CA ALA A 53 13.26 -5.80 20.75
C ALA A 53 13.08 -6.41 19.36
N PHE A 54 11.93 -6.18 18.72
CA PHE A 54 11.66 -6.63 17.36
C PHE A 54 12.64 -6.01 16.36
N LEU A 55 12.85 -4.69 16.42
CA LEU A 55 13.79 -4.00 15.52
C LEU A 55 15.23 -4.42 15.77
N THR A 56 15.63 -4.64 17.01
CA THR A 56 16.95 -5.19 17.36
C THR A 56 17.16 -6.54 16.69
N TRP A 57 16.21 -7.46 16.84
CA TRP A 57 16.28 -8.78 16.22
C TRP A 57 16.34 -8.68 14.71
N LEU A 58 15.49 -7.84 14.10
CA LEU A 58 15.39 -7.66 12.65
C LEU A 58 16.71 -7.14 12.06
N PHE A 59 17.25 -6.04 12.61
CA PHE A 59 18.48 -5.42 12.08
C PHE A 59 19.70 -6.28 12.35
N PHE A 60 19.78 -6.93 13.50
CA PHE A 60 20.86 -7.86 13.81
C PHE A 60 20.84 -9.07 12.86
N HIS A 61 19.67 -9.66 12.60
CA HIS A 61 19.54 -10.77 11.66
C HIS A 61 19.96 -10.37 10.24
N TRP A 62 19.60 -9.18 9.79
CA TRP A 62 20.02 -8.67 8.49
C TRP A 62 21.51 -8.32 8.46
N GLY A 63 22.04 -7.73 9.52
CA GLY A 63 23.47 -7.43 9.64
C GLY A 63 24.34 -8.69 9.49
N LEU A 64 23.95 -9.77 10.18
CA LEU A 64 24.63 -11.07 10.06
C LEU A 64 24.53 -11.67 8.66
N ARG A 65 23.34 -11.59 8.04
CA ARG A 65 23.09 -12.15 6.70
C ARG A 65 23.87 -11.42 5.60
N ASP A 66 23.87 -10.10 5.66
CA ASP A 66 24.43 -9.26 4.59
C ASP A 66 25.85 -8.78 4.92
N HIS A 67 26.45 -9.28 6.03
CA HIS A 67 27.75 -8.86 6.58
C HIS A 67 27.87 -7.32 6.69
N ASP A 68 26.78 -6.70 7.22
CA ASP A 68 26.63 -5.25 7.30
C ASP A 68 26.73 -4.72 8.74
N TRP A 69 27.95 -4.32 9.15
CA TRP A 69 28.20 -3.77 10.47
C TRP A 69 27.35 -2.53 10.81
N SER A 70 26.86 -1.80 9.80
CA SER A 70 26.03 -0.61 10.04
C SER A 70 24.60 -0.98 10.47
N LEU A 71 24.08 -2.13 10.02
CA LEU A 71 22.85 -2.72 10.53
C LEU A 71 23.02 -3.23 11.97
N ASP A 72 24.20 -3.78 12.30
CA ASP A 72 24.52 -4.17 13.67
C ASP A 72 24.53 -2.96 14.61
N LEU A 73 25.09 -1.83 14.15
CA LEU A 73 25.09 -0.57 14.92
C LEU A 73 23.66 -0.04 15.13
N LEU A 74 22.80 -0.15 14.10
CA LEU A 74 21.39 0.21 14.21
C LEU A 74 20.63 -0.70 15.19
N ALA A 75 20.91 -2.01 15.15
CA ALA A 75 20.40 -2.98 16.12
C ALA A 75 20.83 -2.64 17.56
N MET A 76 22.10 -2.25 17.75
CA MET A 76 22.60 -1.79 19.07
C MET A 76 21.87 -0.54 19.56
N GLY A 77 21.56 0.42 18.67
CA GLY A 77 20.77 1.60 19.00
C GLY A 77 19.36 1.23 19.52
N CYS A 78 18.68 0.33 18.81
CA CYS A 78 17.38 -0.17 19.21
C CYS A 78 17.43 -0.94 20.55
N PHE A 79 18.45 -1.80 20.72
CA PHE A 79 18.67 -2.54 21.97
C PHE A 79 18.90 -1.60 23.16
N PHE A 80 19.69 -0.54 22.96
CA PHE A 80 19.93 0.49 23.99
C PHE A 80 18.62 1.14 24.43
N VAL A 81 17.74 1.55 23.50
CA VAL A 81 16.45 2.17 23.80
C VAL A 81 15.57 1.23 24.62
N GLY A 82 15.42 -0.02 24.20
CA GLY A 82 14.63 -1.01 24.93
C GLY A 82 15.17 -1.27 26.35
N SER A 83 16.50 -1.44 26.47
CA SER A 83 17.19 -1.67 27.73
C SER A 83 17.08 -0.47 28.68
N PHE A 84 17.19 0.75 28.14
CA PHE A 84 17.04 1.99 28.91
C PHE A 84 15.67 2.07 29.57
N ILE A 85 14.58 1.81 28.81
CA ILE A 85 13.21 1.83 29.35
C ILE A 85 13.05 0.79 30.47
N VAL A 86 13.55 -0.44 30.26
CA VAL A 86 13.47 -1.51 31.26
C VAL A 86 14.22 -1.15 32.53
N VAL A 87 15.47 -0.68 32.43
CA VAL A 87 16.29 -0.27 33.57
C VAL A 87 15.65 0.90 34.33
N ASP A 88 15.17 1.92 33.61
CA ASP A 88 14.46 3.06 34.17
C ASP A 88 13.25 2.58 35.00
N ARG A 89 12.46 1.65 34.51
CA ARG A 89 11.30 1.11 35.22
C ARG A 89 11.68 0.30 36.43
N LEU A 90 12.73 -0.49 36.38
CA LEU A 90 13.22 -1.24 37.51
C LEU A 90 13.70 -0.32 38.66
N LEU A 91 14.37 0.78 38.30
CA LEU A 91 14.79 1.78 39.29
C LEU A 91 13.59 2.51 39.92
N GLN A 92 12.59 2.90 39.11
CA GLN A 92 11.37 3.55 39.58
C GLN A 92 10.49 2.62 40.43
N TYR A 93 10.51 1.31 40.16
CA TYR A 93 9.74 0.34 40.94
C TYR A 93 10.11 0.33 42.41
N ARG A 94 11.37 0.57 42.75
CA ARG A 94 11.88 0.61 44.14
C ARG A 94 11.32 1.79 44.98
N HIS A 95 10.79 2.83 44.33
CA HIS A 95 10.27 4.05 44.96
C HIS A 95 8.72 4.11 44.99
N ARG A 96 8.03 2.97 44.82
CA ARG A 96 6.57 2.92 44.89
C ARG A 96 6.07 3.01 46.31
N PRO A 97 4.96 3.76 46.57
CA PRO A 97 4.37 3.86 47.89
C PRO A 97 3.82 2.51 48.34
N LYS A 98 3.95 2.21 49.64
CA LYS A 98 3.42 1.01 50.27
C LYS A 98 1.93 1.21 50.63
N MET A 99 1.24 0.10 50.86
CA MET A 99 -0.21 0.12 51.10
C MET A 99 -0.64 0.91 52.36
N ASN A 100 0.29 1.09 53.32
CA ASN A 100 0.05 1.76 54.61
C ASN A 100 0.64 3.18 54.67
N ASP A 101 1.10 3.76 53.57
CA ASP A 101 1.68 5.10 53.56
C ASP A 101 0.60 6.17 53.78
N SER A 102 0.97 7.28 54.41
CA SER A 102 0.10 8.43 54.65
C SER A 102 -0.33 9.07 53.29
N LEU A 103 -1.41 9.86 53.32
CA LEU A 103 -1.87 10.61 52.16
C LEU A 103 -0.75 11.47 51.60
N GLN A 104 -0.02 12.17 52.44
CA GLN A 104 1.13 13.00 52.07
C GLN A 104 2.20 12.19 51.33
N ALA A 105 2.60 11.03 51.85
CA ALA A 105 3.59 10.16 51.19
C ALA A 105 3.10 9.65 49.81
N CYS A 106 1.80 9.38 49.68
CA CYS A 106 1.20 9.00 48.38
C CYS A 106 1.23 10.15 47.37
N VAL A 107 0.94 11.38 47.77
CA VAL A 107 0.98 12.57 46.92
C VAL A 107 2.42 12.92 46.53
N GLU A 108 3.37 12.89 47.50
CA GLU A 108 4.80 13.11 47.23
C GLU A 108 5.37 12.08 46.24
N SER A 109 5.02 10.80 46.38
CA SER A 109 5.41 9.74 45.47
C SER A 109 4.82 9.96 44.07
N SER A 110 3.54 10.38 43.98
CA SER A 110 2.88 10.69 42.73
C SER A 110 3.53 11.89 42.01
N LEU A 111 3.87 12.94 42.77
CA LEU A 111 4.57 14.11 42.28
C LEU A 111 5.98 13.76 41.77
N SER A 112 6.72 12.92 42.49
CA SER A 112 8.03 12.42 42.06
C SER A 112 7.93 11.67 40.73
N GLN A 113 6.92 10.80 40.57
CA GLN A 113 6.69 10.06 39.33
C GLN A 113 6.33 10.98 38.17
N VAL A 114 5.47 11.97 38.37
CA VAL A 114 5.12 12.96 37.32
C VAL A 114 6.35 13.78 36.93
N ASN A 115 7.14 14.24 37.88
CA ASN A 115 8.39 14.97 37.61
C ASN A 115 9.39 14.12 36.82
N HIS A 116 9.51 12.84 37.17
CA HIS A 116 10.37 11.93 36.39
C HIS A 116 9.89 11.73 34.95
N GLN A 117 8.57 11.57 34.72
CA GLN A 117 8.02 11.50 33.37
C GLN A 117 8.25 12.80 32.57
N ILE A 118 8.11 13.96 33.21
CA ILE A 118 8.42 15.26 32.58
C ILE A 118 9.89 15.30 32.17
N TRP A 119 10.80 14.86 33.06
CA TRP A 119 12.23 14.80 32.74
C TRP A 119 12.50 13.86 31.57
N LEU A 120 11.92 12.66 31.56
CA LEU A 120 12.10 11.65 30.52
C LEU A 120 11.63 12.17 29.15
N LEU A 121 10.45 12.77 29.06
CA LEU A 121 9.92 13.33 27.82
C LEU A 121 10.66 14.59 27.35
N LYS A 122 11.20 15.40 28.27
CA LYS A 122 12.05 16.55 27.90
C LYS A 122 13.40 16.13 27.33
N ASN A 123 13.91 14.96 27.73
CA ASN A 123 15.21 14.44 27.31
C ASN A 123 15.10 13.31 26.27
N VAL A 124 13.95 13.12 25.62
CA VAL A 124 13.66 12.04 24.67
C VAL A 124 14.71 11.96 23.53
N PHE A 125 15.27 13.09 23.10
CA PHE A 125 16.29 13.11 22.06
C PHE A 125 17.52 12.27 22.44
N TRP A 126 18.02 12.38 23.69
CA TRP A 126 19.28 11.75 24.10
C TRP A 126 19.22 10.22 24.25
N TRP A 127 18.12 9.72 24.76
CA TRP A 127 18.00 8.32 25.11
C TRP A 127 17.17 7.51 24.07
N TYR A 128 16.43 8.20 23.19
CA TYR A 128 15.57 7.57 22.19
C TYR A 128 16.04 7.85 20.76
N SER A 129 16.05 9.11 20.33
CA SER A 129 16.34 9.45 18.92
C SER A 129 17.82 9.27 18.59
N LEU A 130 18.72 9.83 19.37
CA LEU A 130 20.16 9.86 19.07
C LEU A 130 20.79 8.45 18.85
N PRO A 131 20.54 7.42 19.69
CA PRO A 131 21.09 6.08 19.45
C PRO A 131 20.64 5.46 18.14
N ILE A 132 19.40 5.67 17.74
CA ILE A 132 18.84 5.19 16.47
C ILE A 132 19.41 5.98 15.30
N ASP A 133 19.49 7.31 15.41
CA ASP A 133 19.98 8.21 14.37
C ASP A 133 21.46 7.95 14.04
N ILE A 134 22.28 7.61 15.03
CA ILE A 134 23.68 7.19 14.82
C ILE A 134 23.74 5.92 13.95
N GLY A 135 22.97 4.89 14.29
CA GLY A 135 22.93 3.63 13.53
C GLY A 135 22.43 3.83 12.10
N LEU A 136 21.37 4.61 11.95
CA LEU A 136 20.78 4.91 10.67
C LEU A 136 21.72 5.78 9.79
N GLY A 137 22.40 6.75 10.40
CA GLY A 137 23.43 7.56 9.73
C GLY A 137 24.60 6.72 9.23
N ALA A 138 25.08 5.76 10.04
CA ALA A 138 26.12 4.82 9.65
C ALA A 138 25.70 3.90 8.49
N PHE A 139 24.45 3.42 8.50
CA PHE A 139 23.89 2.60 7.43
C PHE A 139 23.87 3.36 6.10
N ILE A 140 23.41 4.60 6.11
CA ILE A 140 23.36 5.43 4.91
C ILE A 140 24.76 5.79 4.43
N ALA A 141 25.66 6.20 5.32
CA ALA A 141 27.05 6.50 4.97
C ALA A 141 27.75 5.30 4.29
N ARG A 142 27.45 4.08 4.75
CA ARG A 142 27.98 2.87 4.12
C ARG A 142 27.41 2.61 2.72
N GLN A 143 26.12 2.77 2.52
CA GLN A 143 25.50 2.62 1.19
C GLN A 143 26.17 3.56 0.17
N PHE A 144 26.52 4.77 0.60
CA PHE A 144 27.26 5.73 -0.23
C PHE A 144 28.71 5.31 -0.52
N TRP A 145 29.38 4.76 0.49
CA TRP A 145 30.77 4.33 0.31
C TRP A 145 30.87 3.15 -0.67
N GLN A 146 29.84 2.32 -0.75
CA GLN A 146 29.79 1.19 -1.69
C GLN A 146 29.52 1.65 -3.13
N GLU A 147 28.74 2.71 -3.31
CA GLU A 147 28.48 3.33 -4.61
C GLU A 147 29.49 4.44 -4.91
N ARG A 148 30.75 4.09 -5.23
CA ARG A 148 31.87 5.04 -5.43
C ARG A 148 31.70 6.11 -6.52
N HIS A 149 30.55 6.19 -7.17
CA HIS A 149 30.20 7.19 -8.16
C HIS A 149 28.89 7.87 -7.76
N ALA A 150 28.98 8.73 -6.73
CA ALA A 150 27.83 9.49 -6.26
C ALA A 150 27.32 10.45 -7.34
N SER A 151 26.15 10.18 -7.88
CA SER A 151 25.42 11.13 -8.72
C SER A 151 24.84 12.26 -7.85
N SER A 152 24.52 13.41 -8.45
CA SER A 152 23.85 14.53 -7.76
C SER A 152 22.53 14.09 -7.07
N ALA A 153 21.85 13.08 -7.60
CA ALA A 153 20.65 12.49 -7.01
C ALA A 153 20.92 11.83 -5.65
N VAL A 154 22.09 11.25 -5.48
CA VAL A 154 22.53 10.58 -4.25
C VAL A 154 22.81 11.60 -3.15
N ILE A 155 23.43 12.71 -3.51
CA ILE A 155 23.66 13.87 -2.63
C ILE A 155 22.35 14.49 -2.16
N ALA A 156 21.42 14.72 -3.10
CA ALA A 156 20.08 15.21 -2.79
C ALA A 156 19.34 14.26 -1.82
N GLY A 157 19.49 12.95 -2.01
CA GLY A 157 18.95 11.93 -1.10
C GLY A 157 19.46 12.04 0.34
N LEU A 158 20.79 12.30 0.53
CA LEU A 158 21.36 12.51 1.88
C LEU A 158 20.85 13.78 2.55
N ILE A 159 20.81 14.88 1.79
CA ILE A 159 20.29 16.14 2.30
C ILE A 159 18.82 15.96 2.72
N CYS A 160 18.01 15.36 1.86
CA CYS A 160 16.61 15.04 2.17
C CYS A 160 16.50 14.15 3.41
N TYR A 161 17.37 13.16 3.55
CA TYR A 161 17.37 12.30 4.74
C TYR A 161 17.80 13.06 6.00
N ALA A 162 18.86 13.86 5.95
CA ALA A 162 19.28 14.67 7.08
C ALA A 162 18.17 15.65 7.53
N LEU A 163 17.48 16.29 6.56
CA LEU A 163 16.32 17.13 6.83
C LEU A 163 15.14 16.34 7.40
N PHE A 164 14.89 15.13 6.92
CA PHE A 164 13.88 14.24 7.46
C PHE A 164 14.18 13.84 8.90
N CYS A 165 15.42 13.44 9.23
CA CYS A 165 15.83 13.13 10.60
C CYS A 165 15.70 14.32 11.52
N ALA A 166 16.17 15.51 11.09
CA ALA A 166 16.04 16.74 11.84
C ALA A 166 14.55 17.11 12.07
N GLY A 167 13.73 17.00 11.02
CA GLY A 167 12.28 17.25 11.09
C GLY A 167 11.56 16.26 12.00
N THR A 168 11.90 14.97 11.90
CA THR A 168 11.32 13.90 12.73
C THR A 168 11.75 14.07 14.19
N GLY A 169 13.02 14.35 14.46
CA GLY A 169 13.53 14.62 15.82
C GLY A 169 12.84 15.84 16.43
N TRP A 170 12.69 16.94 15.66
CA TRP A 170 11.97 18.13 16.09
C TRP A 170 10.47 17.81 16.36
N PHE A 171 9.82 17.05 15.49
CA PHE A 171 8.41 16.67 15.63
C PHE A 171 8.19 15.79 16.85
N ILE A 172 9.04 14.78 17.09
CA ILE A 172 9.01 13.95 18.29
C ILE A 172 9.20 14.82 19.55
N TYR A 173 10.18 15.73 19.54
CA TYR A 173 10.39 16.66 20.63
C TYR A 173 9.16 17.53 20.87
N TRP A 174 8.58 18.12 19.82
CA TRP A 174 7.39 18.97 19.90
C TRP A 174 6.18 18.20 20.47
N LEU A 175 5.92 16.98 20.00
CA LEU A 175 4.86 16.12 20.52
C LEU A 175 5.03 15.83 22.03
N ASN A 176 6.26 15.56 22.44
CA ASN A 176 6.55 15.30 23.85
C ASN A 176 6.40 16.57 24.69
N GLN A 177 6.82 17.75 24.20
CA GLN A 177 6.56 19.02 24.91
C GLN A 177 5.08 19.35 24.97
N PHE A 178 4.32 19.05 23.92
CA PHE A 178 2.86 19.19 23.91
C PHE A 178 2.20 18.27 24.95
N ALA A 179 2.59 17.01 25.04
CA ALA A 179 2.12 16.08 26.06
C ALA A 179 2.47 16.54 27.48
N VAL A 180 3.68 17.06 27.70
CA VAL A 180 4.09 17.65 28.98
C VAL A 180 3.19 18.82 29.35
N ARG A 181 2.95 19.76 28.44
CA ARG A 181 2.13 20.96 28.70
C ARG A 181 0.67 20.63 28.93
N LYS A 182 0.10 19.71 28.12
CA LYS A 182 -1.34 19.42 28.12
C LYS A 182 -1.76 18.45 29.24
N SER A 183 -0.91 17.49 29.60
CA SER A 183 -1.31 16.41 30.50
C SER A 183 -0.49 16.35 31.79
N LEU A 184 0.82 16.58 31.73
CA LEU A 184 1.67 16.39 32.92
C LEU A 184 1.84 17.65 33.77
N ALA A 185 1.92 18.83 33.15
CA ALA A 185 2.08 20.09 33.88
C ALA A 185 0.85 20.46 34.71
N PRO A 186 -0.39 20.34 34.21
CA PRO A 186 -1.59 20.54 35.04
C PRO A 186 -1.64 19.57 36.24
N ARG A 187 -1.37 18.27 35.99
CA ARG A 187 -1.35 17.25 37.04
C ARG A 187 -0.26 17.51 38.08
N LYS A 188 0.91 17.99 37.66
CA LYS A 188 1.96 18.41 38.60
C LYS A 188 1.46 19.53 39.48
N GLN A 189 0.83 20.57 38.92
CA GLN A 189 0.30 21.71 39.64
C GLN A 189 -0.78 21.30 40.65
N GLU A 190 -1.69 20.40 40.26
CA GLU A 190 -2.71 19.83 41.14
C GLU A 190 -2.09 19.14 42.35
N LEU A 191 -1.09 18.26 42.14
CA LEU A 191 -0.39 17.57 43.23
C LEU A 191 0.40 18.53 44.14
N GLU A 192 0.99 19.58 43.61
CA GLU A 192 1.68 20.63 44.38
C GLU A 192 0.70 21.43 45.23
N THR A 193 -0.48 21.77 44.71
CA THR A 193 -1.54 22.43 45.48
C THR A 193 -2.01 21.56 46.66
N LEU A 194 -2.25 20.27 46.42
CA LEU A 194 -2.63 19.32 47.48
C LEU A 194 -1.58 19.21 48.59
N LEU A 195 -0.28 19.30 48.28
CA LEU A 195 0.79 19.31 49.25
C LEU A 195 0.81 20.59 50.10
N THR A 196 0.56 21.74 49.46
CA THR A 196 0.51 23.04 50.18
C THR A 196 -0.68 23.12 51.13
N GLU A 197 -1.83 22.59 50.71
CA GLU A 197 -3.07 22.54 51.53
C GLU A 197 -2.95 21.57 52.72
N THR A 198 -2.13 20.50 52.61
CA THR A 198 -1.86 19.55 53.68
C THR A 198 -0.76 19.99 54.66
N GLY A 199 -0.26 21.23 54.57
CA GLY A 199 0.60 21.87 55.57
C GLY A 199 2.11 21.57 55.45
N SER A 200 2.57 21.03 54.35
CA SER A 200 3.99 20.76 54.08
C SER A 200 4.56 21.77 53.08
N MET A 201 5.68 22.47 53.42
CA MET A 201 6.36 23.37 52.49
C MET A 201 6.99 22.62 51.32
N PRO A 202 6.88 23.12 50.07
CA PRO A 202 7.50 22.46 48.93
C PRO A 202 9.03 22.55 48.99
N VAL A 203 9.69 21.39 48.88
CA VAL A 203 11.14 21.31 48.69
C VAL A 203 11.46 21.89 47.30
N LYS A 204 12.06 23.10 47.25
CA LYS A 204 12.60 23.70 46.02
C LYS A 204 13.73 22.83 45.47
N SER A 205 13.48 22.07 44.44
CA SER A 205 14.53 21.51 43.59
C SER A 205 14.69 22.39 42.35
N GLU A 206 15.52 23.42 42.44
CA GLU A 206 16.05 24.11 41.24
C GLU A 206 17.13 23.24 40.63
N THR A 207 16.80 22.51 39.55
CA THR A 207 17.82 21.98 38.64
C THR A 207 18.01 22.95 37.49
N LYS A 208 19.06 23.77 37.55
CA LYS A 208 19.57 24.54 36.41
C LYS A 208 20.09 23.57 35.35
N ASN A 209 19.47 23.54 34.17
CA ASN A 209 19.89 22.70 33.07
C ASN A 209 20.76 23.49 32.06
N PRO A 210 22.08 23.28 32.00
CA PRO A 210 22.96 23.88 30.98
C PRO A 210 22.92 23.14 29.63
N THR A 211 22.18 22.05 29.50
CA THR A 211 22.30 21.07 28.40
C THR A 211 21.58 21.44 27.11
N MET A 212 20.58 22.32 27.11
CA MET A 212 19.81 22.61 25.87
C MET A 212 20.61 23.35 24.81
N LYS A 213 21.51 24.29 25.20
CA LYS A 213 22.36 25.01 24.24
C LYS A 213 23.44 24.12 23.60
N MET A 214 23.96 23.16 24.35
CA MET A 214 24.96 22.21 23.87
C MET A 214 24.36 21.16 22.90
N THR A 215 23.09 20.78 23.11
CA THR A 215 22.37 19.84 22.23
C THR A 215 22.15 20.37 20.83
N ILE A 216 21.70 21.63 20.74
CA ILE A 216 21.48 22.31 19.45
C ILE A 216 22.82 22.48 18.74
N LEU A 217 23.89 22.84 19.46
CA LEU A 217 25.22 23.05 18.89
C LEU A 217 25.82 21.74 18.32
N LEU A 218 25.68 20.62 19.04
CA LEU A 218 26.17 19.30 18.60
C LEU A 218 25.37 18.73 17.42
N SER A 219 24.06 18.96 17.40
CA SER A 219 23.21 18.55 16.26
C SER A 219 23.53 19.35 14.99
N VAL A 220 23.77 20.66 15.13
CA VAL A 220 24.21 21.53 14.02
C VAL A 220 25.61 21.18 13.55
N LEU A 221 26.54 20.83 14.47
CA LEU A 221 27.91 20.42 14.10
C LEU A 221 27.93 19.07 13.36
N LEU A 222 27.09 18.12 13.75
CA LEU A 222 26.96 16.82 13.09
C LEU A 222 26.38 16.97 11.66
N VAL A 223 25.38 17.83 11.49
CA VAL A 223 24.82 18.18 10.17
C VAL A 223 25.88 18.89 9.31
N ALA A 224 26.67 19.80 9.87
CA ALA A 224 27.72 20.54 9.15
C ALA A 224 28.89 19.64 8.71
N VAL A 225 29.28 18.64 9.50
CA VAL A 225 30.34 17.67 9.14
C VAL A 225 29.86 16.72 8.03
N LEU A 226 28.58 16.33 8.02
CA LEU A 226 27.99 15.48 6.98
C LEU A 226 27.78 16.26 5.66
N THR A 227 27.54 17.57 5.70
CA THR A 227 27.35 18.40 4.50
C THR A 227 28.64 18.86 3.84
N ALA A 228 29.76 18.98 4.57
CA ALA A 228 31.05 19.43 4.02
C ALA A 228 31.76 18.38 3.13
N GLY A 229 31.36 17.09 3.21
CA GLY A 229 31.95 15.98 2.43
C GLY A 229 31.45 15.83 0.99
N VAL A 230 30.48 16.65 0.55
CA VAL A 230 29.60 16.30 -0.58
C VAL A 230 29.62 17.28 -1.78
N LEU A 231 30.47 18.29 -1.79
CA LEU A 231 30.48 19.28 -2.87
C LEU A 231 31.57 19.02 -3.91
N VAL A 232 31.52 17.94 -4.67
CA VAL A 232 32.09 17.83 -6.04
C VAL A 232 31.53 16.57 -6.74
N ALA A 233 30.69 16.68 -7.75
CA ALA A 233 30.68 15.79 -8.91
C ALA A 233 29.79 16.30 -10.04
N SER A 234 30.37 16.34 -11.18
CA SER A 234 29.95 16.82 -12.48
C SER A 234 29.03 15.85 -13.23
N THR A 235 28.22 16.44 -14.09
CA THR A 235 27.31 15.81 -15.06
C THR A 235 28.07 15.08 -16.17
N SER A 236 27.61 13.88 -16.53
CA SER A 236 28.01 13.17 -17.74
C SER A 236 26.79 12.70 -18.55
N PRO A 237 26.88 12.68 -19.89
CA PRO A 237 25.75 12.41 -20.75
C PRO A 237 25.42 10.92 -20.85
N ILE A 238 24.14 10.63 -21.19
CA ILE A 238 23.59 9.27 -21.36
C ILE A 238 24.28 8.58 -22.56
N PRO A 239 24.86 7.38 -22.41
CA PRO A 239 25.39 6.64 -23.54
C PRO A 239 24.30 6.01 -24.37
N ASN A 240 24.40 6.13 -25.70
CA ASN A 240 23.62 5.35 -26.66
C ASN A 240 24.07 3.87 -26.55
N GLY A 241 23.31 3.08 -25.79
CA GLY A 241 23.50 1.65 -25.59
C GLY A 241 22.40 0.83 -26.27
N SER A 242 22.59 -0.49 -26.33
CA SER A 242 21.61 -1.46 -26.84
C SER A 242 20.22 -1.28 -26.20
N PRO A 243 19.12 -1.72 -26.84
CA PRO A 243 17.75 -1.59 -26.32
C PRO A 243 17.59 -2.04 -24.87
N ASP A 244 18.31 -3.07 -24.45
CA ASP A 244 18.32 -3.60 -23.09
C ASP A 244 18.88 -2.60 -22.07
N SER A 245 19.85 -1.75 -22.44
CA SER A 245 20.46 -0.79 -21.52
C SER A 245 19.51 0.38 -21.20
N SER A 246 18.69 0.81 -22.15
CA SER A 246 17.70 1.86 -21.93
C SER A 246 16.53 1.36 -21.07
N LEU A 247 16.06 0.14 -21.29
CA LEU A 247 15.01 -0.49 -20.51
C LEU A 247 15.47 -0.74 -19.06
N ASP A 248 16.72 -1.20 -18.86
CA ASP A 248 17.27 -1.40 -17.52
C ASP A 248 17.48 -0.07 -16.75
N ALA A 249 17.80 1.01 -17.46
CA ALA A 249 17.84 2.34 -16.87
C ALA A 249 16.46 2.79 -16.36
N ILE A 250 15.39 2.57 -17.15
CA ILE A 250 14.01 2.83 -16.74
C ILE A 250 13.63 1.96 -15.53
N ARG A 251 13.93 0.67 -15.57
CA ARG A 251 13.69 -0.28 -14.48
C ARG A 251 14.34 0.20 -13.17
N LYS A 252 15.64 0.55 -13.23
CA LYS A 252 16.41 1.04 -12.07
C LYS A 252 15.88 2.37 -11.55
N LYS A 253 15.61 3.34 -12.44
CA LYS A 253 15.03 4.65 -12.08
C LYS A 253 13.74 4.50 -11.27
N ASN A 254 12.89 3.55 -11.65
CA ASN A 254 11.59 3.32 -11.02
C ASN A 254 11.64 2.24 -9.93
N ASN A 255 12.82 1.71 -9.61
CA ASN A 255 13.07 0.71 -8.58
C ASN A 255 12.19 -0.55 -8.74
N LEU A 256 12.16 -1.11 -9.96
CA LEU A 256 11.38 -2.30 -10.32
C LEU A 256 12.23 -3.56 -10.23
N PRO A 257 11.72 -4.70 -9.71
CA PRO A 257 12.45 -5.96 -9.74
C PRO A 257 12.69 -6.46 -11.16
N ALA A 258 11.67 -6.39 -12.02
CA ALA A 258 11.75 -6.70 -13.44
C ALA A 258 10.94 -5.69 -14.26
N LEU A 259 11.29 -5.55 -15.55
CA LEU A 259 10.52 -4.80 -16.53
C LEU A 259 10.64 -5.52 -17.88
N ALA A 260 9.50 -5.80 -18.50
CA ALA A 260 9.43 -6.45 -19.80
C ALA A 260 8.54 -5.65 -20.75
N VAL A 261 8.88 -5.66 -22.05
CA VAL A 261 8.11 -4.98 -23.09
C VAL A 261 7.98 -5.88 -24.33
N VAL A 262 6.88 -5.70 -25.04
CA VAL A 262 6.67 -6.24 -26.40
C VAL A 262 6.05 -5.16 -27.27
N VAL A 263 6.46 -5.11 -28.53
CA VAL A 263 5.92 -4.19 -29.55
C VAL A 263 5.34 -4.99 -30.71
N VAL A 264 4.12 -4.64 -31.09
CA VAL A 264 3.43 -5.15 -32.27
C VAL A 264 3.36 -4.03 -33.31
N LYS A 265 3.73 -4.34 -34.57
CA LYS A 265 3.55 -3.46 -35.70
C LYS A 265 3.19 -4.28 -36.94
N ASP A 266 2.21 -3.80 -37.69
CA ASP A 266 1.75 -4.43 -38.94
C ASP A 266 1.39 -5.92 -38.78
N GLY A 267 0.78 -6.26 -37.63
CA GLY A 267 0.33 -7.62 -37.33
C GLY A 267 1.43 -8.60 -36.94
N GLN A 268 2.63 -8.10 -36.60
CA GLN A 268 3.76 -8.92 -36.15
C GLN A 268 4.41 -8.36 -34.87
N ILE A 269 4.97 -9.24 -34.04
CA ILE A 269 5.83 -8.84 -32.95
C ILE A 269 7.18 -8.43 -33.53
N CYS A 270 7.51 -7.13 -33.46
CA CYS A 270 8.73 -6.57 -34.07
C CYS A 270 9.83 -6.27 -33.03
N ASP A 271 9.49 -6.20 -31.74
CA ASP A 271 10.47 -5.97 -30.68
C ASP A 271 10.02 -6.61 -29.37
N ARG A 272 10.98 -7.03 -28.56
CA ARG A 272 10.76 -7.55 -27.22
C ARG A 272 12.04 -7.44 -26.39
N ALA A 273 11.90 -7.09 -25.14
CA ALA A 273 12.99 -7.04 -24.17
C ALA A 273 12.48 -7.34 -22.77
N ALA A 274 13.36 -7.91 -21.93
CA ALA A 274 13.09 -8.13 -20.51
C ALA A 274 14.37 -7.93 -19.71
N VAL A 275 14.30 -7.21 -18.60
CA VAL A 275 15.44 -6.86 -17.74
C VAL A 275 15.06 -6.99 -16.27
N GLY A 276 16.05 -7.35 -15.43
CA GLY A 276 15.85 -7.54 -14.00
C GLY A 276 15.73 -9.00 -13.59
N VAL A 277 15.05 -9.27 -12.48
CA VAL A 277 15.00 -10.58 -11.85
C VAL A 277 13.57 -11.07 -11.63
N ARG A 278 13.38 -12.39 -11.70
CA ARG A 278 12.08 -13.03 -11.44
C ARG A 278 11.61 -12.83 -10.00
N LYS A 279 12.54 -12.78 -9.05
CA LYS A 279 12.25 -12.65 -7.62
C LYS A 279 13.25 -11.73 -6.96
N TRP A 280 12.80 -10.76 -6.18
CA TRP A 280 13.68 -9.90 -5.40
C TRP A 280 14.47 -10.71 -4.39
N GLY A 281 15.80 -10.52 -4.37
CA GLY A 281 16.71 -11.30 -3.53
C GLY A 281 17.17 -12.63 -4.15
N ASP A 282 16.77 -12.93 -5.40
CA ASP A 282 17.23 -14.06 -6.20
C ASP A 282 17.90 -13.54 -7.48
N ALA A 283 18.91 -14.24 -7.98
CA ALA A 283 19.68 -13.81 -9.14
C ALA A 283 19.08 -14.28 -10.49
N THR A 284 18.01 -15.09 -10.48
CA THR A 284 17.39 -15.63 -11.70
C THR A 284 16.83 -14.49 -12.56
N PRO A 285 17.37 -14.27 -13.79
CA PRO A 285 16.94 -13.19 -14.64
C PRO A 285 15.52 -13.43 -15.18
N VAL A 286 14.79 -12.36 -15.36
CA VAL A 286 13.55 -12.38 -16.15
C VAL A 286 13.90 -12.53 -17.63
N THR A 287 13.02 -13.19 -18.40
CA THR A 287 13.17 -13.42 -19.84
C THR A 287 11.95 -12.92 -20.60
N THR A 288 12.08 -12.78 -21.92
CA THR A 288 10.97 -12.40 -22.81
C THR A 288 9.88 -13.46 -22.91
N ASN A 289 10.15 -14.69 -22.47
CA ASN A 289 9.19 -15.80 -22.46
C ASN A 289 8.46 -15.93 -21.12
N ASP A 290 8.79 -15.09 -20.13
CA ASP A 290 8.21 -15.17 -18.80
C ASP A 290 6.73 -14.75 -18.80
N ILE A 291 5.99 -15.35 -17.88
CA ILE A 291 4.57 -15.16 -17.69
C ILE A 291 4.35 -14.04 -16.67
N PHE A 292 3.50 -13.08 -17.01
CA PHE A 292 3.10 -12.00 -16.11
C PHE A 292 1.61 -12.06 -15.81
N HIS A 293 1.24 -11.74 -14.59
CA HIS A 293 -0.16 -11.55 -14.24
C HIS A 293 -0.67 -10.25 -14.86
N ILE A 294 -1.78 -10.32 -15.61
CA ILE A 294 -2.26 -9.18 -16.39
C ILE A 294 -3.36 -8.36 -15.69
N GLY A 295 -3.78 -8.76 -14.50
CA GLY A 295 -4.77 -8.02 -13.71
C GLY A 295 -6.00 -7.66 -14.52
N SER A 296 -6.43 -6.42 -14.44
CA SER A 296 -7.65 -5.92 -15.07
C SER A 296 -7.62 -5.92 -16.60
N CYS A 297 -6.48 -6.16 -17.27
CA CYS A 297 -6.48 -6.42 -18.72
C CYS A 297 -7.31 -7.68 -19.06
N THR A 298 -7.58 -8.56 -18.11
CA THR A 298 -8.56 -9.65 -18.21
C THR A 298 -9.93 -9.18 -18.66
N LYS A 299 -10.34 -7.95 -18.29
CA LYS A 299 -11.66 -7.40 -18.63
C LYS A 299 -11.90 -7.28 -20.13
N SER A 300 -10.90 -6.86 -20.89
CA SER A 300 -10.99 -6.80 -22.35
C SER A 300 -11.17 -8.21 -22.96
N MET A 301 -10.51 -9.22 -22.39
CA MET A 301 -10.69 -10.61 -22.82
C MET A 301 -12.08 -11.13 -22.48
N THR A 302 -12.62 -10.84 -21.29
CA THR A 302 -13.98 -11.20 -20.88
C THR A 302 -15.03 -10.53 -21.77
N ALA A 303 -14.83 -9.25 -22.11
CA ALA A 303 -15.72 -8.53 -23.03
C ALA A 303 -15.70 -9.15 -24.45
N THR A 304 -14.51 -9.52 -24.92
CA THR A 304 -14.33 -10.22 -26.21
C THR A 304 -15.06 -11.56 -26.21
N LEU A 305 -14.85 -12.38 -25.17
CA LEU A 305 -15.57 -13.67 -25.02
C LEU A 305 -17.08 -13.46 -24.96
N THR A 306 -17.57 -12.46 -24.22
CA THR A 306 -19.01 -12.14 -24.17
C THR A 306 -19.55 -11.78 -25.55
N ALA A 307 -18.82 -10.98 -26.33
CA ALA A 307 -19.20 -10.60 -27.68
C ALA A 307 -19.28 -11.81 -28.63
N MET A 308 -18.40 -12.80 -28.47
CA MET A 308 -18.47 -14.06 -29.22
C MET A 308 -19.77 -14.83 -28.94
N PHE A 309 -20.22 -14.87 -27.67
CA PHE A 309 -21.51 -15.47 -27.32
C PHE A 309 -22.71 -14.66 -27.80
N ILE A 310 -22.57 -13.33 -27.93
CA ILE A 310 -23.59 -12.49 -28.56
C ILE A 310 -23.69 -12.78 -30.06
N GLU A 311 -22.57 -12.87 -30.77
CA GLU A 311 -22.57 -13.26 -32.21
C GLU A 311 -23.13 -14.66 -32.44
N ALA A 312 -22.91 -15.57 -31.51
CA ALA A 312 -23.48 -16.93 -31.54
C ALA A 312 -24.98 -16.98 -31.15
N GLY A 313 -25.62 -15.83 -30.87
CA GLY A 313 -27.04 -15.73 -30.51
C GLY A 313 -27.38 -16.32 -29.15
N LYS A 314 -26.40 -16.53 -28.28
CA LYS A 314 -26.60 -17.06 -26.92
C LYS A 314 -26.91 -15.98 -25.89
N LEU A 315 -26.52 -14.73 -26.20
CA LEU A 315 -26.77 -13.51 -25.45
C LEU A 315 -27.14 -12.38 -26.41
N ASN A 316 -27.63 -11.26 -25.86
CA ASN A 316 -27.75 -9.99 -26.53
C ASN A 316 -27.10 -8.90 -25.65
N TRP A 317 -26.72 -7.78 -26.24
CA TRP A 317 -26.23 -6.62 -25.50
C TRP A 317 -27.25 -6.14 -24.46
N THR A 318 -28.53 -6.33 -24.73
CA THR A 318 -29.68 -5.93 -23.91
C THR A 318 -30.16 -7.05 -22.97
N THR A 319 -29.55 -8.25 -23.00
CA THR A 319 -29.89 -9.34 -22.04
C THR A 319 -29.63 -8.83 -20.62
N THR A 320 -30.63 -8.99 -19.76
CA THR A 320 -30.58 -8.49 -18.38
C THR A 320 -30.06 -9.55 -17.40
N ILE A 321 -29.67 -9.10 -16.19
CA ILE A 321 -29.32 -10.03 -15.10
C ILE A 321 -30.51 -10.94 -14.79
N ALA A 322 -31.74 -10.39 -14.75
CA ALA A 322 -32.94 -11.16 -14.45
C ALA A 322 -33.32 -12.16 -15.54
N ASP A 323 -32.94 -11.94 -16.80
CA ASP A 323 -33.14 -12.89 -17.89
C ASP A 323 -32.27 -14.15 -17.68
N VAL A 324 -31.03 -13.97 -17.20
CA VAL A 324 -30.09 -15.07 -17.00
C VAL A 324 -30.28 -15.75 -15.63
N PHE A 325 -30.64 -14.98 -14.62
CA PHE A 325 -30.83 -15.45 -13.24
C PHE A 325 -32.26 -15.19 -12.73
N PRO A 326 -33.31 -15.79 -13.36
CA PRO A 326 -34.69 -15.61 -12.92
C PRO A 326 -34.92 -16.06 -11.47
N GLU A 327 -34.11 -17.01 -10.97
CA GLU A 327 -34.16 -17.52 -9.59
C GLU A 327 -33.65 -16.50 -8.54
N LEU A 328 -33.00 -15.42 -8.97
CA LEU A 328 -32.57 -14.34 -8.10
C LEU A 328 -33.61 -13.21 -7.99
N LYS A 329 -34.69 -13.25 -8.79
CA LYS A 329 -35.78 -12.26 -8.62
C LYS A 329 -36.33 -12.31 -7.20
N GLY A 330 -36.45 -11.14 -6.58
CA GLY A 330 -36.87 -11.01 -5.18
C GLY A 330 -35.80 -11.35 -4.14
N LYS A 331 -34.59 -11.79 -4.56
CA LYS A 331 -33.41 -11.96 -3.71
C LYS A 331 -32.35 -10.88 -4.00
N MET A 332 -32.25 -10.41 -5.24
CA MET A 332 -31.44 -9.26 -5.62
C MET A 332 -32.22 -7.96 -5.44
N ASP A 333 -31.50 -6.84 -5.29
CA ASP A 333 -32.14 -5.52 -5.34
C ASP A 333 -32.84 -5.32 -6.69
N GLN A 334 -34.07 -4.82 -6.66
CA GLN A 334 -34.94 -4.69 -7.84
C GLN A 334 -34.28 -3.88 -8.97
N GLN A 335 -33.42 -2.92 -8.65
CA GLN A 335 -32.75 -2.10 -9.65
C GLN A 335 -31.78 -2.90 -10.52
N TYR A 336 -31.27 -4.02 -10.05
CA TYR A 336 -30.39 -4.90 -10.84
C TYR A 336 -31.15 -5.78 -11.84
N GLU A 337 -32.43 -6.00 -11.67
CA GLU A 337 -33.21 -6.90 -12.55
C GLU A 337 -33.12 -6.48 -14.02
N ALA A 338 -33.13 -5.17 -14.29
CA ALA A 338 -33.08 -4.59 -15.64
C ALA A 338 -31.65 -4.24 -16.11
N VAL A 339 -30.61 -4.50 -15.32
CA VAL A 339 -29.24 -4.19 -15.70
C VAL A 339 -28.79 -5.12 -16.82
N THR A 340 -28.30 -4.53 -17.92
CA THR A 340 -27.94 -5.25 -19.15
C THR A 340 -26.47 -5.66 -19.20
N VAL A 341 -26.15 -6.63 -20.03
CA VAL A 341 -24.77 -7.02 -20.38
C VAL A 341 -23.94 -5.80 -20.79
N GLU A 342 -24.48 -4.95 -21.67
CA GLU A 342 -23.78 -3.75 -22.14
C GLU A 342 -23.47 -2.77 -20.99
N GLN A 343 -24.42 -2.55 -20.08
CA GLN A 343 -24.20 -1.70 -18.91
C GLN A 343 -23.12 -2.25 -17.98
N LEU A 344 -23.06 -3.57 -17.78
CA LEU A 344 -22.02 -4.20 -16.98
C LEU A 344 -20.63 -4.04 -17.61
N LEU A 345 -20.50 -4.30 -18.94
CA LEU A 345 -19.24 -4.18 -19.67
C LEU A 345 -18.71 -2.74 -19.71
N HIS A 346 -19.57 -1.75 -19.68
CA HIS A 346 -19.24 -0.32 -19.63
C HIS A 346 -19.10 0.23 -18.19
N HIS A 347 -19.16 -0.62 -17.17
CA HIS A 347 -19.15 -0.18 -15.77
C HIS A 347 -20.30 0.78 -15.40
N ARG A 348 -21.45 0.65 -16.06
CA ARG A 348 -22.65 1.47 -15.85
C ARG A 348 -23.83 0.70 -15.26
N GLY A 349 -23.62 -0.51 -14.77
CA GLY A 349 -24.64 -1.31 -14.13
C GLY A 349 -25.01 -0.89 -12.71
N GLY A 350 -24.43 0.21 -12.18
CA GLY A 350 -24.62 0.62 -10.79
C GLY A 350 -23.94 -0.28 -9.76
N VAL A 351 -23.21 -1.30 -10.22
CA VAL A 351 -22.52 -2.26 -9.33
C VAL A 351 -21.40 -1.56 -8.57
N PRO A 352 -21.32 -1.69 -7.22
CA PRO A 352 -20.34 -0.98 -6.41
C PRO A 352 -18.89 -1.24 -6.86
N GLY A 353 -18.04 -0.23 -6.69
CA GLY A 353 -16.59 -0.33 -6.90
C GLY A 353 -15.93 -1.27 -5.90
N GLU A 354 -16.37 -1.21 -4.63
CA GLU A 354 -15.91 -2.09 -3.56
C GLU A 354 -16.95 -3.18 -3.26
N PRO A 355 -16.54 -4.45 -3.10
CA PRO A 355 -17.47 -5.52 -2.74
C PRO A 355 -17.93 -5.40 -1.29
N PRO A 356 -19.10 -6.00 -0.92
CA PRO A 356 -19.48 -6.15 0.48
C PRO A 356 -18.37 -6.85 1.28
N ALA A 357 -18.01 -6.29 2.43
CA ALA A 357 -16.83 -6.73 3.20
C ALA A 357 -16.86 -8.23 3.56
N ASP A 358 -18.03 -8.75 3.95
CA ASP A 358 -18.17 -10.17 4.29
C ASP A 358 -18.07 -11.07 3.05
N ALA A 359 -18.64 -10.64 1.91
CA ALA A 359 -18.52 -11.37 0.64
C ALA A 359 -17.05 -11.42 0.19
N TRP A 360 -16.32 -10.30 0.33
CA TRP A 360 -14.90 -10.26 0.01
C TRP A 360 -14.07 -11.15 0.92
N LYS A 361 -14.32 -11.10 2.23
CA LYS A 361 -13.67 -11.99 3.20
C LYS A 361 -13.97 -13.47 2.94
N GLN A 362 -15.18 -13.79 2.49
CA GLN A 362 -15.55 -15.16 2.14
C GLN A 362 -14.83 -15.61 0.86
N ALA A 363 -14.75 -14.76 -0.17
CA ALA A 363 -14.07 -15.05 -1.42
C ALA A 363 -12.59 -15.44 -1.21
N TRP A 364 -11.90 -14.78 -0.25
CA TRP A 364 -10.51 -15.12 0.11
C TRP A 364 -10.33 -16.45 0.82
N LYS A 365 -11.38 -17.12 1.24
CA LYS A 365 -11.28 -18.48 1.81
C LYS A 365 -11.14 -19.55 0.72
N GLU A 366 -11.46 -19.21 -0.52
CA GLU A 366 -11.36 -20.08 -1.70
C GLU A 366 -11.99 -21.47 -1.50
N THR A 367 -13.15 -21.51 -0.84
CA THR A 367 -13.87 -22.75 -0.57
C THR A 367 -14.85 -23.10 -1.69
N GLY A 368 -14.84 -24.34 -2.15
CA GLY A 368 -15.67 -24.80 -3.26
C GLY A 368 -15.02 -24.61 -4.64
N THR A 369 -15.77 -24.89 -5.71
CA THR A 369 -15.30 -24.68 -7.08
C THR A 369 -15.26 -23.18 -7.44
N PRO A 370 -14.44 -22.74 -8.43
CA PRO A 370 -14.46 -21.35 -8.90
C PRO A 370 -15.85 -20.84 -9.27
N THR A 371 -16.65 -21.64 -9.96
CA THR A 371 -18.06 -21.33 -10.30
C THR A 371 -18.94 -21.13 -9.06
N GLN A 372 -18.80 -21.98 -8.04
CA GLN A 372 -19.56 -21.82 -6.79
C GLN A 372 -19.16 -20.54 -6.06
N GLN A 373 -17.85 -20.28 -5.93
CA GLN A 373 -17.33 -19.06 -5.30
C GLN A 373 -17.82 -17.79 -6.03
N ARG A 374 -17.81 -17.80 -7.36
CA ARG A 374 -18.31 -16.69 -8.19
C ARG A 374 -19.80 -16.50 -8.00
N ARG A 375 -20.56 -17.60 -7.98
CA ARG A 375 -22.00 -17.56 -7.77
C ARG A 375 -22.37 -16.97 -6.40
N GLU A 376 -21.79 -17.46 -5.33
CA GLU A 376 -22.02 -16.96 -3.97
C GLU A 376 -21.62 -15.48 -3.85
N PHE A 377 -20.51 -15.10 -4.47
CA PHE A 377 -20.02 -13.73 -4.47
C PHE A 377 -20.98 -12.77 -5.18
N ILE A 378 -21.47 -13.10 -6.38
CA ILE A 378 -22.40 -12.23 -7.10
C ILE A 378 -23.77 -12.16 -6.41
N GLU A 379 -24.25 -13.22 -5.77
CA GLU A 379 -25.49 -13.21 -4.99
C GLU A 379 -25.38 -12.24 -3.82
N ALA A 380 -24.26 -12.22 -3.11
CA ALA A 380 -24.01 -11.29 -2.03
C ALA A 380 -23.90 -9.84 -2.53
N VAL A 381 -23.29 -9.60 -3.69
CA VAL A 381 -23.22 -8.26 -4.33
C VAL A 381 -24.60 -7.78 -4.74
N LEU A 382 -25.34 -8.62 -5.45
CA LEU A 382 -26.66 -8.26 -6.00
C LEU A 382 -27.76 -8.10 -4.91
N SER A 383 -27.56 -8.67 -3.72
CA SER A 383 -28.47 -8.50 -2.58
C SER A 383 -28.39 -7.11 -1.93
N GLN A 384 -27.35 -6.33 -2.24
CA GLN A 384 -27.17 -4.97 -1.74
C GLN A 384 -27.68 -3.95 -2.78
N PRO A 385 -28.11 -2.74 -2.38
CA PRO A 385 -28.50 -1.72 -3.33
C PRO A 385 -27.33 -1.28 -4.21
N PRO A 386 -27.58 -0.86 -5.46
CA PRO A 386 -26.54 -0.30 -6.32
C PRO A 386 -25.95 0.99 -5.74
N GLU A 387 -24.65 1.24 -6.01
CA GLU A 387 -23.94 2.46 -5.60
C GLU A 387 -24.48 3.71 -6.32
N ALA A 388 -25.01 3.54 -7.53
CA ALA A 388 -25.72 4.56 -8.29
C ALA A 388 -26.82 3.90 -9.12
N ALA A 389 -27.83 4.65 -9.50
CA ALA A 389 -28.88 4.14 -10.39
C ALA A 389 -28.26 3.61 -11.70
N PRO A 390 -28.58 2.38 -12.12
CA PRO A 390 -28.05 1.78 -13.33
C PRO A 390 -28.20 2.69 -14.57
N GLY A 391 -27.20 2.73 -15.41
CA GLY A 391 -27.14 3.58 -16.60
C GLY A 391 -26.70 5.03 -16.38
N THR A 392 -26.70 5.55 -15.15
CA THR A 392 -26.49 6.99 -14.89
C THR A 392 -25.02 7.37 -14.73
N LYS A 393 -24.22 6.55 -14.06
CA LYS A 393 -22.83 6.85 -13.71
C LYS A 393 -21.90 5.68 -14.06
N MET A 394 -20.70 5.97 -14.53
CA MET A 394 -19.62 4.99 -14.65
C MET A 394 -19.02 4.76 -13.26
N ILE A 395 -19.02 3.50 -12.80
CA ILE A 395 -18.40 3.04 -11.57
C ILE A 395 -17.56 1.82 -11.92
N TYR A 396 -16.24 1.98 -11.91
CA TYR A 396 -15.34 0.86 -12.19
C TYR A 396 -15.55 -0.25 -11.14
N SER A 397 -15.94 -1.44 -11.59
CA SER A 397 -16.34 -2.54 -10.71
C SER A 397 -15.82 -3.89 -11.19
N ASN A 398 -15.00 -4.55 -10.37
CA ASN A 398 -14.62 -5.95 -10.58
C ASN A 398 -15.85 -6.87 -10.47
N GLN A 399 -16.79 -6.54 -9.60
CA GLN A 399 -18.02 -7.26 -9.34
C GLN A 399 -18.92 -7.30 -10.58
N GLY A 400 -18.97 -6.20 -11.36
CA GLY A 400 -19.70 -6.16 -12.62
C GLY A 400 -19.19 -7.19 -13.63
N TYR A 401 -17.87 -7.34 -13.74
CA TYR A 401 -17.26 -8.36 -14.59
C TYR A 401 -17.38 -9.79 -13.99
N ALA A 402 -17.42 -9.92 -12.66
CA ALA A 402 -17.74 -11.21 -12.02
C ALA A 402 -19.18 -11.66 -12.36
N ILE A 403 -20.14 -10.71 -12.40
CA ILE A 403 -21.52 -10.99 -12.85
C ILE A 403 -21.51 -11.46 -14.32
N ILE A 404 -20.79 -10.80 -15.21
CA ILE A 404 -20.62 -11.25 -16.62
C ILE A 404 -20.06 -12.68 -16.67
N GLY A 405 -19.00 -12.98 -15.92
CA GLY A 405 -18.46 -14.34 -15.87
C GLY A 405 -19.51 -15.37 -15.44
N ALA A 406 -20.25 -15.08 -14.37
CA ALA A 406 -21.32 -15.96 -13.90
C ALA A 406 -22.50 -16.07 -14.91
N MET A 407 -22.81 -15.02 -15.66
CA MET A 407 -23.81 -15.09 -16.74
C MET A 407 -23.35 -16.04 -17.84
N LEU A 408 -22.08 -15.99 -18.25
CA LEU A 408 -21.52 -16.93 -19.24
C LEU A 408 -21.56 -18.36 -18.73
N GLU A 409 -21.19 -18.62 -17.47
CA GLU A 409 -21.30 -19.94 -16.84
C GLU A 409 -22.72 -20.47 -16.82
N LYS A 410 -23.69 -19.62 -16.48
CA LYS A 410 -25.10 -20.01 -16.40
C LYS A 410 -25.68 -20.44 -17.75
N ILE A 411 -25.36 -19.70 -18.83
CA ILE A 411 -25.91 -19.98 -20.17
C ILE A 411 -25.23 -21.15 -20.86
N THR A 412 -23.98 -21.47 -20.49
CA THR A 412 -23.20 -22.52 -21.13
C THR A 412 -23.14 -23.81 -20.33
N GLY A 413 -23.28 -23.75 -19.02
CA GLY A 413 -23.06 -24.88 -18.10
C GLY A 413 -21.59 -25.23 -17.90
N GLN A 414 -20.63 -24.41 -18.42
CA GLN A 414 -19.18 -24.58 -18.26
C GLN A 414 -18.63 -23.49 -17.34
N ASP A 415 -17.54 -23.77 -16.63
CA ASP A 415 -16.84 -22.75 -15.85
C ASP A 415 -16.16 -21.70 -16.77
N TYR A 416 -16.01 -20.48 -16.25
CA TYR A 416 -15.45 -19.35 -17.01
C TYR A 416 -14.03 -19.62 -17.48
N GLU A 417 -13.23 -20.27 -16.67
CA GLU A 417 -11.83 -20.58 -16.94
C GLU A 417 -11.70 -21.53 -18.15
N THR A 418 -12.54 -22.55 -18.22
CA THR A 418 -12.64 -23.46 -19.38
C THR A 418 -13.14 -22.71 -20.60
N LEU A 419 -14.21 -21.91 -20.48
CA LEU A 419 -14.80 -21.16 -21.59
C LEU A 419 -13.79 -20.24 -22.28
N ILE A 420 -13.07 -19.43 -21.51
CA ILE A 420 -12.13 -18.47 -22.09
C ILE A 420 -10.92 -19.19 -22.70
N THR A 421 -10.49 -20.29 -22.11
CA THR A 421 -9.41 -21.12 -22.63
C THR A 421 -9.80 -21.72 -23.98
N GLU A 422 -10.94 -22.36 -24.10
CA GLU A 422 -11.37 -23.01 -25.33
C GLU A 422 -11.77 -22.03 -26.44
N LYS A 423 -12.40 -20.91 -26.08
CA LYS A 423 -12.99 -20.00 -27.06
C LYS A 423 -12.08 -18.83 -27.44
N LEU A 424 -11.13 -18.44 -26.57
CA LEU A 424 -10.26 -17.30 -26.82
C LEU A 424 -8.78 -17.69 -26.84
N PHE A 425 -8.28 -18.36 -25.78
CA PHE A 425 -6.84 -18.63 -25.67
C PHE A 425 -6.36 -19.59 -26.73
N GLN A 426 -7.01 -20.75 -26.88
CA GLN A 426 -6.62 -21.76 -27.87
C GLN A 426 -6.71 -21.26 -29.32
N PRO A 427 -7.81 -20.61 -29.77
CA PRO A 427 -7.89 -20.06 -31.14
C PRO A 427 -6.86 -18.97 -31.44
N LEU A 428 -6.39 -18.23 -30.42
CA LEU A 428 -5.35 -17.22 -30.54
C LEU A 428 -3.93 -17.77 -30.29
N HIS A 429 -3.78 -19.07 -30.04
CA HIS A 429 -2.51 -19.70 -29.69
C HIS A 429 -1.82 -19.04 -28.50
N MET A 430 -2.61 -18.69 -27.47
CA MET A 430 -2.13 -18.14 -26.21
C MET A 430 -1.78 -19.29 -25.24
N ASP A 431 -0.74 -20.05 -25.58
CA ASP A 431 -0.43 -21.33 -24.95
C ASP A 431 0.08 -21.21 -23.50
N THR A 432 0.51 -20.01 -23.09
CA THR A 432 0.95 -19.73 -21.71
C THR A 432 -0.14 -19.10 -20.84
N ALA A 433 -1.31 -18.83 -21.44
CA ALA A 433 -2.40 -18.18 -20.71
C ALA A 433 -3.03 -19.14 -19.71
N GLY A 434 -3.25 -18.63 -18.49
CA GLY A 434 -3.81 -19.37 -17.38
C GLY A 434 -4.30 -18.46 -16.26
N PHE A 435 -4.51 -19.04 -15.07
CA PHE A 435 -5.08 -18.36 -13.92
C PHE A 435 -4.22 -18.60 -12.67
N GLY A 436 -4.25 -17.67 -11.75
CA GLY A 436 -3.48 -17.75 -10.52
C GLY A 436 -2.12 -17.04 -10.64
N PRO A 437 -1.29 -17.14 -9.60
CA PRO A 437 0.06 -16.61 -9.67
C PRO A 437 0.89 -17.41 -10.70
N PRO A 438 1.71 -16.74 -11.53
CA PRO A 438 2.58 -17.43 -12.48
C PRO A 438 3.54 -18.41 -11.80
N GLY A 439 3.81 -19.54 -12.46
CA GLY A 439 4.82 -20.49 -12.06
C GLY A 439 4.40 -21.54 -11.03
N THR A 440 5.36 -22.36 -10.63
CA THR A 440 5.16 -23.41 -9.63
C THR A 440 5.33 -22.85 -8.22
N THR A 441 4.47 -23.22 -7.31
CA THR A 441 4.56 -22.82 -5.89
C THR A 441 5.95 -23.09 -5.34
N ASP A 442 6.51 -22.11 -4.65
CA ASP A 442 7.85 -22.12 -4.02
C ASP A 442 9.05 -22.29 -4.97
N LYS A 443 8.84 -22.18 -6.31
CA LYS A 443 9.93 -22.22 -7.30
C LYS A 443 10.08 -20.87 -8.01
N VAL A 444 11.32 -20.54 -8.42
CA VAL A 444 11.62 -19.33 -9.20
C VAL A 444 11.69 -19.68 -10.71
N ASP A 445 10.71 -20.47 -11.17
CA ASP A 445 10.57 -20.85 -12.59
C ASP A 445 9.82 -19.81 -13.42
N GLN A 446 9.06 -18.92 -12.78
CA GLN A 446 8.41 -17.75 -13.34
C GLN A 446 8.58 -16.53 -12.41
N PRO A 447 8.32 -15.29 -12.89
CA PRO A 447 8.34 -14.10 -12.04
C PRO A 447 7.38 -14.22 -10.86
N TRP A 448 7.87 -13.94 -9.65
CA TRP A 448 7.05 -13.77 -8.47
C TRP A 448 6.49 -12.35 -8.42
N GLY A 449 5.31 -12.18 -7.87
CA GLY A 449 4.77 -10.87 -7.54
C GLY A 449 5.49 -10.26 -6.35
N HIS A 450 5.42 -8.92 -6.22
CA HIS A 450 6.05 -8.22 -5.12
C HIS A 450 5.09 -7.23 -4.48
N LEU A 451 5.04 -7.26 -3.15
CA LEU A 451 4.38 -6.24 -2.34
C LEU A 451 5.41 -5.22 -1.86
N ARG A 452 5.09 -3.93 -1.99
CA ARG A 452 5.88 -2.88 -1.37
C ARG A 452 5.23 -2.47 -0.06
N LYS A 453 5.91 -2.76 1.06
CA LYS A 453 5.49 -2.31 2.39
C LYS A 453 6.57 -1.43 2.98
N LEU A 454 6.26 -0.15 3.20
CA LEU A 454 7.24 0.87 3.60
C LEU A 454 8.41 0.89 2.58
N PHE A 455 9.61 0.52 3.01
CA PHE A 455 10.84 0.44 2.21
C PHE A 455 11.20 -0.99 1.80
N LEU A 456 10.34 -1.99 2.11
CA LEU A 456 10.59 -3.41 1.82
C LEU A 456 9.88 -3.84 0.54
N THR A 457 10.60 -4.58 -0.31
CA THR A 457 10.05 -5.31 -1.44
C THR A 457 9.96 -6.79 -1.06
N ILE A 458 8.75 -7.32 -0.91
CA ILE A 458 8.46 -8.66 -0.41
C ILE A 458 7.96 -9.51 -1.58
N PRO A 459 8.71 -10.56 -2.00
CA PRO A 459 8.24 -11.47 -3.04
C PRO A 459 7.11 -12.36 -2.52
N VAL A 460 6.07 -12.54 -3.33
CA VAL A 460 4.88 -13.33 -3.01
C VAL A 460 4.38 -14.10 -4.23
N GLN A 461 3.70 -15.23 -3.98
CA GLN A 461 2.95 -16.00 -4.98
C GLN A 461 1.48 -16.03 -4.54
N LEU A 462 0.80 -14.89 -4.71
CA LEU A 462 -0.61 -14.70 -4.35
C LEU A 462 -1.36 -14.14 -5.54
N ASP A 463 -2.67 -14.35 -5.57
CA ASP A 463 -3.55 -13.80 -6.59
C ASP A 463 -4.90 -13.38 -6.00
N ASN A 464 -5.72 -12.74 -6.82
CA ASN A 464 -7.11 -12.43 -6.53
C ASN A 464 -7.93 -13.71 -6.28
N PRO A 465 -9.02 -13.65 -5.51
CA PRO A 465 -9.92 -14.78 -5.33
C PRO A 465 -10.52 -15.24 -6.67
N PRO A 466 -10.76 -16.57 -6.85
CA PRO A 466 -11.41 -17.12 -8.05
C PRO A 466 -12.77 -16.51 -8.38
N ALA A 467 -13.47 -15.99 -7.38
CA ALA A 467 -14.75 -15.30 -7.55
C ALA A 467 -14.71 -14.13 -8.55
N ILE A 468 -13.55 -13.45 -8.69
CA ILE A 468 -13.38 -12.34 -9.64
C ILE A 468 -12.45 -12.68 -10.81
N ALA A 469 -12.32 -13.96 -11.18
CA ALA A 469 -11.41 -14.38 -12.25
C ALA A 469 -11.69 -13.67 -13.57
N SER A 470 -12.95 -13.49 -13.94
CA SER A 470 -13.38 -12.75 -15.15
C SER A 470 -13.11 -11.25 -15.12
N ALA A 471 -12.71 -10.70 -13.97
CA ALA A 471 -12.34 -9.30 -13.81
C ALA A 471 -10.82 -9.09 -13.77
N GLY A 472 -10.01 -10.08 -13.35
CA GLY A 472 -8.60 -9.78 -13.14
C GLY A 472 -7.75 -10.91 -12.56
N ARG A 473 -7.79 -12.13 -13.14
CA ARG A 473 -7.00 -13.27 -12.66
C ARG A 473 -6.20 -13.99 -13.73
N VAL A 474 -6.23 -13.49 -14.98
CA VAL A 474 -5.45 -14.09 -16.07
C VAL A 474 -3.97 -13.74 -15.93
N HIS A 475 -3.12 -14.70 -16.25
CA HIS A 475 -1.70 -14.51 -16.51
C HIS A 475 -1.35 -15.06 -17.90
N CYS A 476 -0.34 -14.49 -18.57
CA CYS A 476 0.23 -15.01 -19.81
C CYS A 476 1.60 -14.37 -20.09
N SER A 477 2.32 -14.91 -21.07
CA SER A 477 3.48 -14.23 -21.64
C SER A 477 3.07 -12.96 -22.39
N LEU A 478 4.00 -12.02 -22.56
CA LEU A 478 3.70 -10.83 -23.35
C LEU A 478 3.48 -11.15 -24.84
N ASP A 479 4.09 -12.21 -25.35
CA ASP A 479 3.86 -12.69 -26.72
C ASP A 479 2.42 -13.20 -26.91
N ASP A 480 1.86 -13.91 -25.94
CA ASP A 480 0.45 -14.33 -25.97
C ASP A 480 -0.50 -13.14 -25.87
N LEU A 481 -0.19 -12.19 -25.00
CA LEU A 481 -0.97 -10.96 -24.91
C LEU A 481 -0.88 -10.13 -26.21
N ALA A 482 0.29 -10.16 -26.88
CA ALA A 482 0.45 -9.54 -28.21
C ALA A 482 -0.50 -10.16 -29.25
N ARG A 483 -0.70 -11.49 -29.24
CA ARG A 483 -1.69 -12.16 -30.11
C ARG A 483 -3.11 -11.67 -29.83
N PHE A 484 -3.47 -11.50 -28.57
CA PHE A 484 -4.77 -10.93 -28.21
C PHE A 484 -4.93 -9.48 -28.70
N VAL A 485 -3.93 -8.60 -28.51
CA VAL A 485 -4.06 -7.22 -28.97
C VAL A 485 -4.06 -7.11 -30.51
N MET A 486 -3.40 -8.03 -31.22
CA MET A 486 -3.48 -8.09 -32.70
C MET A 486 -4.91 -8.29 -33.18
N LEU A 487 -5.75 -9.07 -32.50
CA LEU A 487 -7.19 -9.19 -32.78
C LEU A 487 -7.88 -7.82 -32.77
N HIS A 488 -7.52 -6.94 -31.84
CA HIS A 488 -8.12 -5.62 -31.69
C HIS A 488 -7.53 -4.53 -32.60
N LEU A 489 -6.34 -4.76 -33.19
CA LEU A 489 -5.74 -3.87 -34.18
C LEU A 489 -6.34 -4.07 -35.59
N GLN A 490 -6.75 -5.28 -35.91
CA GLN A 490 -7.20 -5.66 -37.29
C GLN A 490 -8.68 -5.34 -37.50
N ARG A 491 -9.03 -4.06 -37.52
CA ARG A 491 -10.43 -3.58 -37.69
C ARG A 491 -11.13 -4.15 -38.95
N ASN A 492 -10.38 -4.52 -39.98
CA ASN A 492 -10.92 -4.95 -41.27
C ASN A 492 -10.59 -6.41 -41.64
N ALA A 493 -9.85 -7.12 -40.82
CA ALA A 493 -9.48 -8.51 -41.08
C ALA A 493 -10.46 -9.46 -40.38
N THR A 494 -11.04 -10.37 -41.14
CA THR A 494 -11.81 -11.48 -40.59
C THR A 494 -10.85 -12.53 -40.06
N ASN A 495 -10.42 -12.37 -38.81
CA ASN A 495 -9.63 -13.40 -38.11
C ASN A 495 -10.49 -14.59 -37.64
N GLY A 496 -11.77 -14.62 -38.02
CA GLY A 496 -12.71 -15.69 -37.72
C GLY A 496 -13.31 -15.71 -36.32
N LEU A 497 -12.81 -14.89 -35.38
CA LEU A 497 -13.30 -14.88 -33.98
C LEU A 497 -14.43 -13.88 -33.76
N LEU A 498 -14.35 -12.69 -34.32
CA LEU A 498 -15.36 -11.64 -34.22
C LEU A 498 -15.52 -10.89 -35.54
N LYS A 499 -16.73 -10.44 -35.82
CA LYS A 499 -17.03 -9.55 -36.96
C LYS A 499 -16.46 -8.16 -36.71
N PRO A 500 -16.10 -7.41 -37.77
CA PRO A 500 -15.60 -6.03 -37.66
C PRO A 500 -16.56 -5.10 -36.87
N GLU A 501 -17.86 -5.25 -37.08
CA GLU A 501 -18.89 -4.43 -36.43
C GLU A 501 -18.93 -4.69 -34.92
N THR A 502 -18.73 -5.94 -34.50
CA THR A 502 -18.67 -6.32 -33.09
C THR A 502 -17.40 -5.79 -32.43
N LEU A 503 -16.25 -5.88 -33.10
CA LEU A 503 -15.00 -5.26 -32.62
C LEU A 503 -15.16 -3.73 -32.48
N ALA A 504 -15.76 -3.08 -33.48
CA ALA A 504 -16.03 -1.63 -33.41
C ALA A 504 -16.92 -1.28 -32.21
N ARG A 505 -17.93 -2.10 -31.92
CA ARG A 505 -18.81 -1.89 -30.75
C ARG A 505 -18.06 -2.07 -29.43
N LEU A 506 -17.18 -3.07 -29.34
CA LEU A 506 -16.32 -3.25 -28.14
C LEU A 506 -15.40 -2.05 -27.87
N HIS A 507 -15.06 -1.28 -28.90
CA HIS A 507 -14.19 -0.10 -28.82
C HIS A 507 -14.96 1.22 -28.72
N THR A 508 -16.29 1.19 -28.73
CA THR A 508 -17.12 2.40 -28.69
C THR A 508 -17.53 2.70 -27.25
N PRO A 509 -17.06 3.80 -26.65
CA PRO A 509 -17.49 4.20 -25.31
C PRO A 509 -18.94 4.74 -25.35
N THR A 510 -19.58 4.76 -24.19
CA THR A 510 -20.88 5.43 -24.04
C THR A 510 -20.75 6.94 -24.27
N ALA A 511 -21.83 7.60 -24.70
CA ALA A 511 -21.84 9.04 -24.95
C ALA A 511 -21.33 9.84 -23.74
N GLY A 512 -20.32 10.68 -23.96
CA GLY A 512 -19.68 11.51 -22.93
C GLY A 512 -18.73 10.76 -21.99
N GLY A 513 -18.46 9.47 -22.24
CA GLY A 513 -17.49 8.67 -21.50
C GLY A 513 -16.26 8.35 -22.34
N ASP A 514 -15.25 7.77 -21.67
CA ASP A 514 -14.00 7.31 -22.27
C ASP A 514 -13.78 5.80 -22.10
N TYR A 515 -14.67 5.08 -21.41
CA TYR A 515 -14.59 3.65 -21.18
C TYR A 515 -15.57 2.89 -22.09
N ALA A 516 -15.03 1.98 -22.87
CA ALA A 516 -15.76 1.01 -23.68
C ALA A 516 -15.80 -0.37 -22.99
N CYS A 517 -15.96 -1.45 -23.71
CA CYS A 517 -16.01 -2.80 -23.15
C CYS A 517 -14.59 -3.33 -22.84
N GLY A 518 -14.07 -3.03 -21.66
CA GLY A 518 -12.73 -3.43 -21.26
C GLY A 518 -11.60 -2.59 -21.85
N TRP A 519 -11.89 -1.40 -22.36
CA TRP A 519 -10.93 -0.47 -22.94
C TRP A 519 -11.20 0.97 -22.53
N VAL A 520 -10.14 1.71 -22.18
CA VAL A 520 -10.15 3.17 -22.13
C VAL A 520 -9.84 3.69 -23.53
N VAL A 521 -10.67 4.58 -24.05
CA VAL A 521 -10.60 5.09 -25.42
C VAL A 521 -10.18 6.55 -25.40
N LEU A 522 -8.99 6.85 -25.90
CA LEU A 522 -8.38 8.18 -25.83
C LEU A 522 -7.91 8.65 -27.21
N GLN A 523 -7.78 9.96 -27.39
CA GLN A 523 -7.14 10.54 -28.57
C GLN A 523 -5.66 10.81 -28.26
N ARG A 524 -4.77 10.38 -29.16
CA ARG A 524 -3.32 10.58 -29.01
C ARG A 524 -2.69 10.92 -30.37
N ASP A 525 -1.90 11.98 -30.41
CA ASP A 525 -1.23 12.46 -31.64
C ASP A 525 -0.28 11.41 -32.20
N TRP A 526 0.52 10.77 -31.33
CA TRP A 526 1.45 9.71 -31.75
C TRP A 526 0.75 8.52 -32.42
N ALA A 527 -0.51 8.27 -32.10
CA ALA A 527 -1.31 7.19 -32.69
C ALA A 527 -2.04 7.61 -33.98
N GLY A 528 -1.99 8.89 -34.34
CA GLY A 528 -2.75 9.42 -35.47
C GLY A 528 -4.26 9.48 -35.22
N GLY A 529 -4.72 9.40 -33.98
CA GLY A 529 -6.13 9.41 -33.62
C GLY A 529 -6.45 8.59 -32.37
N THR A 530 -7.43 7.71 -32.49
CA THR A 530 -7.95 6.91 -31.37
C THR A 530 -6.94 5.87 -30.90
N THR A 531 -6.75 5.80 -29.59
CA THR A 531 -6.05 4.71 -28.89
C THR A 531 -7.00 3.91 -28.03
N LEU A 532 -6.71 2.61 -27.89
CA LEU A 532 -7.30 1.75 -26.87
C LEU A 532 -6.24 1.48 -25.81
N MET A 533 -6.58 1.65 -24.57
CA MET A 533 -5.66 1.40 -23.45
C MET A 533 -6.36 0.60 -22.38
N HIS A 534 -5.65 -0.30 -21.75
CA HIS A 534 -6.01 -0.80 -20.42
C HIS A 534 -4.76 -1.08 -19.60
N ASN A 535 -4.79 -0.79 -18.33
CA ASN A 535 -3.80 -1.24 -17.38
C ASN A 535 -4.39 -2.32 -16.46
N GLY A 536 -3.52 -3.09 -15.84
CA GLY A 536 -3.95 -4.14 -14.94
C GLY A 536 -3.00 -4.36 -13.79
N SER A 537 -3.56 -4.65 -12.64
CA SER A 537 -2.83 -5.02 -11.43
C SER A 537 -3.70 -5.91 -10.54
N ASN A 538 -3.07 -6.83 -9.84
CA ASN A 538 -3.63 -7.52 -8.68
C ASN A 538 -2.91 -7.11 -7.39
N THR A 539 -2.33 -5.88 -7.37
CA THR A 539 -1.50 -5.30 -6.30
C THR A 539 -0.07 -5.84 -6.17
N MET A 540 0.27 -6.90 -6.91
CA MET A 540 1.59 -7.56 -6.86
C MET A 540 2.31 -7.58 -8.21
N TRP A 541 1.60 -7.38 -9.31
CA TRP A 541 2.08 -7.15 -10.68
C TRP A 541 1.41 -5.92 -11.26
N TYR A 542 2.01 -5.35 -12.28
CA TYR A 542 1.41 -4.28 -13.06
C TYR A 542 1.74 -4.45 -14.54
N ILE A 543 0.78 -4.14 -15.39
CA ILE A 543 0.89 -4.18 -16.84
C ILE A 543 0.10 -3.03 -17.46
N VAL A 544 0.54 -2.54 -18.60
CA VAL A 544 -0.22 -1.59 -19.42
C VAL A 544 -0.11 -2.00 -20.88
N MET A 545 -1.23 -1.89 -21.61
CA MET A 545 -1.33 -2.08 -23.07
C MET A 545 -1.82 -0.79 -23.70
N TRP A 546 -1.10 -0.32 -24.73
CA TRP A 546 -1.49 0.77 -25.60
C TRP A 546 -1.60 0.28 -27.03
N LEU A 547 -2.76 0.48 -27.66
CA LEU A 547 -3.03 0.10 -29.03
C LEU A 547 -3.36 1.37 -29.83
N ALA A 548 -2.77 1.49 -31.02
CA ALA A 548 -3.02 2.54 -32.02
C ALA A 548 -3.54 1.88 -33.30
N PRO A 549 -4.87 1.61 -33.42
CA PRO A 549 -5.43 0.90 -34.56
C PRO A 549 -5.17 1.58 -35.92
N GLU A 550 -5.12 2.93 -35.95
CA GLU A 550 -4.83 3.68 -37.18
C GLU A 550 -3.38 3.48 -37.68
N LYS A 551 -2.47 3.10 -36.79
CA LYS A 551 -1.05 2.82 -37.08
C LYS A 551 -0.75 1.32 -37.13
N ASN A 552 -1.76 0.47 -36.94
CA ASN A 552 -1.58 -0.98 -36.76
C ASN A 552 -0.42 -1.30 -35.79
N PHE A 553 -0.43 -0.61 -34.63
CA PHE A 553 0.65 -0.62 -33.68
C PHE A 553 0.13 -0.86 -32.26
N ALA A 554 0.85 -1.66 -31.48
CA ALA A 554 0.63 -1.75 -30.04
C ALA A 554 1.96 -1.89 -29.29
N VAL A 555 1.96 -1.43 -28.05
CA VAL A 555 3.05 -1.63 -27.10
C VAL A 555 2.47 -2.09 -25.76
N ILE A 556 3.13 -3.06 -25.16
CA ILE A 556 2.76 -3.64 -23.88
C ILE A 556 3.99 -3.59 -22.99
N ALA A 557 3.84 -3.12 -21.75
CA ALA A 557 4.89 -3.15 -20.74
C ALA A 557 4.38 -3.76 -19.45
N ALA A 558 5.18 -4.63 -18.82
CA ALA A 558 4.83 -5.34 -17.60
C ALA A 558 5.96 -5.37 -16.58
N THR A 559 5.60 -5.36 -15.32
CA THR A 559 6.52 -5.54 -14.19
C THR A 559 5.90 -6.44 -13.12
N ASN A 560 6.76 -7.08 -12.35
CA ASN A 560 6.35 -7.98 -11.27
C ASN A 560 6.24 -7.29 -9.90
N ILE A 561 5.86 -6.03 -9.91
CA ILE A 561 5.50 -5.24 -8.73
C ILE A 561 4.39 -4.26 -9.10
N ALA A 562 3.62 -3.78 -8.13
CA ALA A 562 2.61 -2.74 -8.34
C ALA A 562 2.95 -1.42 -7.62
N GLY A 563 2.14 -0.39 -7.87
CA GLY A 563 2.24 0.95 -7.28
C GLY A 563 2.84 2.00 -8.22
N ALA A 564 2.93 3.25 -7.76
CA ALA A 564 3.26 4.42 -8.60
C ALA A 564 4.56 4.27 -9.40
N GLY A 565 5.61 3.63 -8.84
CA GLY A 565 6.84 3.36 -9.59
C GLY A 565 6.64 2.33 -10.72
N ALA A 566 5.75 1.36 -10.55
CA ALA A 566 5.40 0.38 -11.59
C ALA A 566 4.65 1.04 -12.75
N GLU A 567 3.67 1.88 -12.44
CA GLU A 567 2.91 2.66 -13.42
C GLU A 567 3.83 3.53 -14.24
N GLN A 568 4.63 4.37 -13.58
CA GLN A 568 5.57 5.26 -14.25
C GLN A 568 6.62 4.50 -15.08
N GLY A 569 7.16 3.39 -14.55
CA GLY A 569 8.19 2.64 -15.27
C GLY A 569 7.64 1.91 -16.50
N CYS A 570 6.43 1.38 -16.43
CA CYS A 570 5.78 0.79 -17.60
C CYS A 570 5.41 1.85 -18.65
N ASP A 571 4.92 3.02 -18.22
CA ASP A 571 4.63 4.13 -19.13
C ASP A 571 5.91 4.68 -19.76
N ASP A 572 6.99 4.91 -19.00
CA ASP A 572 8.30 5.33 -19.53
C ASP A 572 8.80 4.31 -20.60
N ALA A 573 8.61 3.01 -20.37
CA ALA A 573 8.99 1.96 -21.30
C ALA A 573 8.12 2.00 -22.58
N CYS A 574 6.82 2.17 -22.45
CA CYS A 574 5.92 2.33 -23.60
C CYS A 574 6.29 3.57 -24.43
N VAL A 575 6.56 4.71 -23.79
CA VAL A 575 6.98 5.94 -24.47
C VAL A 575 8.29 5.72 -25.24
N ALA A 576 9.28 5.07 -24.64
CA ALA A 576 10.54 4.75 -25.30
C ALA A 576 10.34 3.89 -26.57
N MET A 577 9.46 2.90 -26.51
CA MET A 577 9.13 2.04 -27.65
C MET A 577 8.30 2.75 -28.73
N ILE A 578 7.36 3.62 -28.35
CA ILE A 578 6.60 4.46 -29.27
C ILE A 578 7.56 5.36 -30.06
N HIS A 579 8.47 6.06 -29.41
CA HIS A 579 9.47 6.91 -30.07
C HIS A 579 10.40 6.12 -31.01
N LYS A 580 10.76 4.89 -30.64
CA LYS A 580 11.61 4.02 -31.46
C LYS A 580 10.92 3.55 -32.73
N TRP A 581 9.65 3.16 -32.64
CA TRP A 581 8.94 2.46 -33.72
C TRP A 581 7.97 3.33 -34.50
N LEU A 582 7.56 4.46 -33.96
CA LEU A 582 6.75 5.50 -34.60
C LEU A 582 7.47 6.86 -34.49
N PRO A 583 8.66 7.02 -35.13
CA PRO A 583 9.30 8.33 -35.15
C PRO A 583 8.39 9.32 -35.87
N ASN A 584 8.37 10.58 -35.41
CA ASN A 584 7.59 11.69 -35.98
C ASN A 584 7.93 11.93 -37.45
#